data_eb04911d6463e537d7b8349864153e5e
#
_entry.id   eb04911d6463e537d7b8349864153e5e
#
_cell.length_a   1.000
_cell.length_b   1.000
_cell.length_c   1.000
_cell.angle_alpha   90.00
_cell.angle_beta   90.00
_cell.angle_gamma   90.00
#
_symmetry.space_group_name_H-M   'P 1'
#
loop_
_entity.id
_entity.type
_entity.pdbx_description
1 polymer ?
#
loop_
_entity_poly.entity_id
_entity_poly.type
_entity_poly.pdbx_seq_one_letter_code
_entity_poly.pdbx_strand_id
1 'polypeptide(L)'
;MDKKFIALMVLFFIVFGIFITNTLFSKQLTEFARASTTTDPSPKTSLIFAWPLTAKVGDKIDINVFVRNASNSPVDNKPVKLVTNLGVINGAQESTTNTDKTGKVNFVLTSDTVGTAELTAYVNGNTPLDQKVTIKFE
;
A
#
# COMPACT_ATOMS: atom_id res chain seq x y z
N MET A 1 -30.56 36.30 -47.38
CA MET A 1 -29.56 35.34 -46.86
C MET A 1 -29.71 34.05 -47.64
N ASP A 2 -28.62 33.59 -48.25
CA ASP A 2 -28.62 32.38 -49.05
C ASP A 2 -28.99 31.14 -48.19
N LYS A 3 -29.97 30.36 -48.69
CA LYS A 3 -30.42 29.13 -48.05
C LYS A 3 -29.24 28.17 -47.80
N LYS A 4 -28.20 28.22 -48.66
CA LYS A 4 -26.97 27.44 -48.54
C LYS A 4 -26.12 27.87 -47.36
N PHE A 5 -26.09 29.18 -47.04
CA PHE A 5 -25.33 29.74 -45.92
C PHE A 5 -25.98 29.33 -44.58
N ILE A 6 -27.33 29.37 -44.53
CA ILE A 6 -28.10 28.93 -43.34
C ILE A 6 -27.87 27.43 -43.06
N ALA A 7 -27.90 26.61 -44.13
CA ALA A 7 -27.65 25.18 -44.00
C ALA A 7 -26.23 24.89 -43.49
N LEU A 8 -25.23 25.62 -43.98
CA LEU A 8 -23.82 25.47 -43.51
C LEU A 8 -23.67 25.87 -42.05
N MET A 9 -24.32 26.94 -41.61
CA MET A 9 -24.27 27.43 -40.25
C MET A 9 -24.93 26.42 -39.27
N VAL A 10 -26.05 25.85 -39.64
CA VAL A 10 -26.72 24.80 -38.86
C VAL A 10 -25.83 23.55 -38.73
N LEU A 11 -25.24 23.12 -39.85
CA LEU A 11 -24.29 21.99 -39.84
C LEU A 11 -23.09 22.24 -38.92
N PHE A 12 -22.53 23.45 -38.97
CA PHE A 12 -21.40 23.82 -38.10
C PHE A 12 -21.78 23.74 -36.60
N PHE A 13 -22.93 24.28 -36.23
CA PHE A 13 -23.39 24.21 -34.83
C PHE A 13 -23.69 22.80 -34.35
N ILE A 14 -24.17 21.92 -35.23
CA ILE A 14 -24.41 20.49 -34.91
C ILE A 14 -23.05 19.80 -34.63
N VAL A 15 -22.08 19.95 -35.54
CA VAL A 15 -20.74 19.34 -35.40
C VAL A 15 -20.02 19.89 -34.17
N PHE A 16 -20.10 21.19 -33.94
CA PHE A 16 -19.50 21.85 -32.77
C PHE A 16 -20.14 21.41 -31.45
N GLY A 17 -21.47 21.25 -31.42
CA GLY A 17 -22.21 20.72 -30.28
C GLY A 17 -21.78 19.28 -29.94
N ILE A 18 -21.63 18.41 -30.94
CA ILE A 18 -21.13 17.04 -30.76
C ILE A 18 -19.70 17.05 -30.21
N PHE A 19 -18.84 17.94 -30.74
CA PHE A 19 -17.46 18.05 -30.28
C PHE A 19 -17.36 18.51 -28.82
N ILE A 20 -18.14 19.52 -28.42
CA ILE A 20 -18.17 20.00 -27.01
C ILE A 20 -18.69 18.90 -26.10
N THR A 21 -19.77 18.22 -26.48
CA THR A 21 -20.37 17.14 -25.70
C THR A 21 -19.34 16.02 -25.50
N ASN A 22 -18.62 15.62 -26.54
CA ASN A 22 -17.60 14.58 -26.48
C ASN A 22 -16.41 15.01 -25.59
N THR A 23 -15.97 16.28 -25.66
CA THR A 23 -14.85 16.80 -24.86
C THR A 23 -15.22 16.93 -23.37
N LEU A 24 -16.46 17.32 -23.04
CA LEU A 24 -16.91 17.43 -21.65
C LEU A 24 -17.19 16.07 -21.03
N PHE A 25 -17.76 15.13 -21.78
CA PHE A 25 -18.02 13.78 -21.27
C PHE A 25 -16.77 12.90 -21.19
N SER A 26 -15.75 13.11 -22.02
CA SER A 26 -14.51 12.33 -21.93
C SER A 26 -13.75 12.57 -20.62
N LYS A 27 -13.90 13.73 -19.97
CA LYS A 27 -13.34 13.95 -18.63
C LYS A 27 -14.04 13.13 -17.54
N GLN A 28 -15.31 12.86 -17.67
CA GLN A 28 -16.03 12.01 -16.69
C GLN A 28 -15.71 10.53 -16.86
N LEU A 29 -15.48 10.07 -18.09
CA LEU A 29 -15.15 8.66 -18.34
C LEU A 29 -13.75 8.28 -17.86
N THR A 30 -12.80 9.22 -17.79
CA THR A 30 -11.47 8.98 -17.22
C THR A 30 -11.48 8.88 -15.69
N GLU A 31 -12.47 9.44 -15.01
CA GLU A 31 -12.62 9.25 -13.56
C GLU A 31 -13.25 7.88 -13.22
N PHE A 32 -14.14 7.36 -14.06
CA PHE A 32 -14.69 6.00 -13.90
C PHE A 32 -13.70 4.90 -14.30
N ALA A 33 -12.69 5.21 -15.14
CA ALA A 33 -11.64 4.27 -15.52
C ALA A 33 -10.44 4.27 -14.55
N ARG A 34 -10.39 5.16 -13.57
CA ARG A 34 -9.58 4.94 -12.38
C ARG A 34 -10.21 3.76 -11.65
N ALA A 35 -9.65 2.57 -11.90
CA ALA A 35 -9.89 1.43 -11.03
C ALA A 35 -9.90 1.97 -9.61
N SER A 36 -11.00 1.74 -8.87
CA SER A 36 -11.05 2.05 -7.46
C SER A 36 -9.82 1.40 -6.87
N THR A 37 -8.81 2.21 -6.53
CA THR A 37 -7.66 1.72 -5.81
C THR A 37 -8.23 1.24 -4.49
N THR A 38 -8.43 -0.07 -4.40
CA THR A 38 -8.87 -0.68 -3.16
C THR A 38 -7.82 -0.27 -2.13
N THR A 39 -8.22 0.57 -1.17
CA THR A 39 -7.37 0.98 -0.05
C THR A 39 -7.19 -0.17 0.94
N ASP A 40 -7.68 -1.36 0.59
CA ASP A 40 -7.55 -2.55 1.42
C ASP A 40 -6.17 -3.19 1.24
N PRO A 41 -5.46 -3.43 2.34
CA PRO A 41 -4.20 -4.15 2.33
C PRO A 41 -4.33 -5.55 1.74
N SER A 42 -3.38 -5.95 0.92
CA SER A 42 -3.27 -7.30 0.37
C SER A 42 -2.09 -8.03 1.01
N PRO A 43 -2.31 -9.14 1.70
CA PRO A 43 -1.24 -9.94 2.30
C PRO A 43 -0.21 -10.46 1.31
N LYS A 44 -0.65 -10.72 0.07
CA LYS A 44 0.20 -11.27 -1.01
C LYS A 44 1.19 -10.28 -1.59
N THR A 45 0.83 -8.99 -1.62
CA THR A 45 1.65 -7.93 -2.20
C THR A 45 2.38 -7.11 -1.15
N SER A 46 2.01 -7.27 0.13
CA SER A 46 2.69 -6.65 1.26
C SER A 46 3.93 -7.44 1.64
N LEU A 47 4.98 -6.75 2.09
CA LEU A 47 6.31 -7.32 2.29
C LEU A 47 6.83 -6.97 3.68
N ILE A 48 7.61 -7.89 4.27
CA ILE A 48 8.36 -7.66 5.51
C ILE A 48 9.85 -7.88 5.24
N PHE A 49 10.69 -6.97 5.72
CA PHE A 49 12.15 -7.04 5.61
C PHE A 49 12.80 -6.77 6.94
N ALA A 50 13.85 -7.52 7.24
CA ALA A 50 14.75 -7.27 8.36
C ALA A 50 16.19 -7.29 7.88
N TRP A 51 17.03 -6.47 8.49
CA TRP A 51 18.47 -6.48 8.21
C TRP A 51 19.24 -5.98 9.45
N PRO A 52 20.29 -6.70 9.86
CA PRO A 52 20.76 -8.02 9.37
C PRO A 52 19.83 -9.19 9.80
N LEU A 53 20.00 -10.37 9.19
CA LEU A 53 19.26 -11.59 9.55
C LEU A 53 19.98 -12.42 10.65
N THR A 54 21.21 -12.04 10.99
CA THR A 54 21.97 -12.58 12.11
C THR A 54 22.53 -11.42 12.91
N ALA A 55 22.39 -11.47 14.23
CA ALA A 55 22.79 -10.42 15.14
C ALA A 55 23.27 -11.02 16.47
N LYS A 56 24.01 -10.24 17.24
CA LYS A 56 24.35 -10.59 18.62
C LYS A 56 23.21 -10.29 19.56
N VAL A 57 23.19 -11.02 20.67
CA VAL A 57 22.29 -10.70 21.77
C VAL A 57 22.50 -9.26 22.23
N GLY A 58 21.40 -8.51 22.37
CA GLY A 58 21.39 -7.08 22.71
C GLY A 58 21.43 -6.13 21.51
N ASP A 59 21.74 -6.60 20.30
CA ASP A 59 21.69 -5.76 19.10
C ASP A 59 20.26 -5.37 18.74
N LYS A 60 20.14 -4.20 18.09
CA LYS A 60 18.90 -3.67 17.56
C LYS A 60 18.79 -3.99 16.07
N ILE A 61 17.70 -4.62 15.68
CA ILE A 61 17.43 -4.98 14.29
C ILE A 61 16.25 -4.16 13.79
N ASP A 62 16.46 -3.46 12.68
CA ASP A 62 15.40 -2.72 12.01
C ASP A 62 14.56 -3.65 11.14
N ILE A 63 13.23 -3.61 11.36
CA ILE A 63 12.25 -4.36 10.61
C ILE A 63 11.34 -3.39 9.88
N ASN A 64 11.29 -3.49 8.59
CA ASN A 64 10.44 -2.66 7.73
C ASN A 64 9.31 -3.51 7.15
N VAL A 65 8.09 -3.07 7.34
CA VAL A 65 6.90 -3.67 6.71
C VAL A 65 6.36 -2.68 5.69
N PHE A 66 6.11 -3.15 4.48
CA PHE A 66 5.50 -2.38 3.39
C PHE A 66 4.14 -2.96 3.09
N VAL A 67 3.11 -2.18 3.35
CA VAL A 67 1.73 -2.57 3.09
C VAL A 67 1.29 -2.06 1.72
N ARG A 68 0.82 -2.97 0.90
CA ARG A 68 0.36 -2.71 -0.47
C ARG A 68 -1.01 -3.31 -0.70
N ASN A 69 -1.76 -2.72 -1.61
CA ASN A 69 -3.03 -3.29 -2.07
C ASN A 69 -2.82 -4.33 -3.20
N ALA A 70 -3.89 -4.95 -3.67
CA ALA A 70 -3.83 -5.94 -4.75
C ALA A 70 -3.22 -5.41 -6.07
N SER A 71 -3.28 -4.09 -6.30
CA SER A 71 -2.65 -3.41 -7.45
C SER A 71 -1.21 -2.97 -7.19
N ASN A 72 -0.59 -3.45 -6.10
CA ASN A 72 0.78 -3.13 -5.67
C ASN A 72 1.01 -1.64 -5.33
N SER A 73 -0.05 -0.88 -5.09
CA SER A 73 0.04 0.50 -4.63
C SER A 73 0.18 0.56 -3.11
N PRO A 74 0.95 1.52 -2.56
CA PRO A 74 1.10 1.67 -1.12
C PRO A 74 -0.23 2.02 -0.46
N VAL A 75 -0.43 1.50 0.76
CA VAL A 75 -1.63 1.76 1.57
C VAL A 75 -1.21 2.46 2.86
N ASP A 76 -1.67 3.69 3.03
CA ASP A 76 -1.36 4.54 4.18
C ASP A 76 -2.37 4.39 5.32
N ASN A 77 -1.95 4.85 6.50
CA ASN A 77 -2.78 4.93 7.71
C ASN A 77 -3.50 3.61 8.08
N LYS A 78 -2.84 2.46 7.83
CA LYS A 78 -3.36 1.15 8.21
C LYS A 78 -2.58 0.57 9.38
N PRO A 79 -3.25 0.02 10.39
CA PRO A 79 -2.59 -0.61 11.51
C PRO A 79 -1.89 -1.89 11.06
N VAL A 80 -0.60 -1.97 11.39
CA VAL A 80 0.24 -3.16 11.22
C VAL A 80 0.65 -3.64 12.59
N LYS A 81 0.33 -4.87 12.92
CA LYS A 81 0.78 -5.55 14.12
C LYS A 81 1.92 -6.49 13.78
N LEU A 82 3.04 -6.35 14.46
CA LEU A 82 4.17 -7.26 14.36
C LEU A 82 4.26 -8.09 15.64
N VAL A 83 4.45 -9.40 15.50
CA VAL A 83 4.56 -10.37 16.60
C VAL A 83 5.84 -11.16 16.44
N THR A 84 6.51 -11.47 17.55
CA THR A 84 7.70 -12.32 17.63
C THR A 84 7.53 -13.42 18.67
N ASN A 85 8.17 -14.57 18.44
CA ASN A 85 8.27 -15.65 19.43
C ASN A 85 9.51 -15.51 20.33
N LEU A 86 10.49 -14.66 19.96
CA LEU A 86 11.72 -14.42 20.72
C LEU A 86 12.06 -12.93 20.70
N GLY A 87 12.49 -12.40 21.84
CA GLY A 87 12.86 -11.00 21.98
C GLY A 87 11.65 -10.08 22.13
N VAL A 88 11.87 -8.78 21.95
CA VAL A 88 10.87 -7.72 22.10
C VAL A 88 10.92 -6.76 20.92
N ILE A 89 9.75 -6.36 20.46
CA ILE A 89 9.54 -5.40 19.38
C ILE A 89 9.09 -4.09 20.02
N ASN A 90 9.89 -3.02 19.89
CA ASN A 90 9.64 -1.72 20.53
C ASN A 90 9.37 -1.85 22.04
N GLY A 91 9.98 -2.85 22.72
CA GLY A 91 9.84 -3.10 24.16
C GLY A 91 8.73 -4.08 24.56
N ALA A 92 8.00 -4.70 23.63
CA ALA A 92 6.95 -5.70 23.89
C ALA A 92 7.06 -6.89 22.94
N GLN A 93 6.39 -8.02 23.22
CA GLN A 93 6.38 -9.17 22.30
C GLN A 93 5.54 -8.92 21.04
N GLU A 94 4.65 -7.96 21.09
CA GLU A 94 3.89 -7.47 19.94
C GLU A 94 3.84 -5.95 19.96
N SER A 95 3.84 -5.35 18.78
CA SER A 95 3.71 -3.90 18.61
C SER A 95 2.81 -3.59 17.42
N THR A 96 2.00 -2.54 17.55
CA THR A 96 1.11 -2.07 16.48
C THR A 96 1.42 -0.62 16.16
N THR A 97 1.62 -0.35 14.87
CA THR A 97 1.91 1.00 14.35
C THR A 97 1.23 1.18 13.00
N ASN A 98 0.77 2.39 12.71
CA ASN A 98 0.14 2.69 11.42
C ASN A 98 1.19 2.94 10.34
N THR A 99 0.87 2.54 9.10
CA THR A 99 1.68 2.85 7.93
C THR A 99 1.69 4.34 7.63
N ASP A 100 2.82 4.81 7.11
CA ASP A 100 2.99 6.17 6.58
C ASP A 100 2.39 6.30 5.17
N LYS A 101 2.53 7.49 4.55
CA LYS A 101 2.03 7.78 3.19
C LYS A 101 2.65 6.90 2.10
N THR A 102 3.77 6.25 2.38
CA THR A 102 4.44 5.31 1.46
C THR A 102 4.05 3.87 1.72
N GLY A 103 3.11 3.63 2.65
CA GLY A 103 2.70 2.30 3.07
C GLY A 103 3.73 1.59 3.95
N LYS A 104 4.73 2.31 4.48
CA LYS A 104 5.81 1.75 5.28
C LYS A 104 5.55 1.92 6.77
N VAL A 105 5.96 0.93 7.56
CA VAL A 105 6.12 1.02 9.01
C VAL A 105 7.46 0.40 9.42
N ASN A 106 8.10 0.98 10.43
CA ASN A 106 9.35 0.49 11.00
C ASN A 106 9.12 0.00 12.42
N PHE A 107 9.76 -1.13 12.76
CA PHE A 107 9.84 -1.69 14.09
C PHE A 107 11.30 -1.99 14.44
N VAL A 108 11.61 -2.03 15.73
CA VAL A 108 12.92 -2.41 16.23
C VAL A 108 12.79 -3.67 17.08
N LEU A 109 13.47 -4.74 16.68
CA LEU A 109 13.58 -5.99 17.44
C LEU A 109 14.89 -6.02 18.23
N THR A 110 14.81 -6.45 19.48
CA THR A 110 15.98 -6.79 20.31
C THR A 110 15.72 -8.13 21.00
N SER A 111 16.79 -8.87 21.30
CA SER A 111 16.70 -10.10 22.12
C SER A 111 17.84 -10.16 23.10
N ASP A 112 17.53 -10.48 24.35
CA ASP A 112 18.51 -10.73 25.41
C ASP A 112 18.92 -12.21 25.52
N THR A 113 18.38 -13.05 24.64
CA THR A 113 18.64 -14.49 24.59
C THR A 113 19.04 -14.95 23.20
N VAL A 114 19.95 -15.92 23.14
CA VAL A 114 20.34 -16.61 21.91
C VAL A 114 19.16 -17.43 21.38
N GLY A 115 18.97 -17.45 20.07
CA GLY A 115 17.91 -18.23 19.47
C GLY A 115 17.47 -17.70 18.11
N THR A 116 16.34 -18.21 17.64
CA THR A 116 15.77 -17.82 16.36
C THR A 116 14.41 -17.11 16.57
N ALA A 117 14.36 -15.86 16.23
CA ALA A 117 13.14 -15.06 16.26
C ALA A 117 12.38 -15.23 14.94
N GLU A 118 11.14 -15.69 14.99
CA GLU A 118 10.20 -15.70 13.87
C GLU A 118 9.27 -14.50 14.00
N LEU A 119 9.20 -13.72 12.92
CA LEU A 119 8.40 -12.50 12.84
C LEU A 119 7.23 -12.70 11.92
N THR A 120 6.03 -12.42 12.41
CA THR A 120 4.80 -12.41 11.61
C THR A 120 4.15 -11.05 11.71
N ALA A 121 3.93 -10.41 10.57
CA ALA A 121 3.19 -9.16 10.49
C ALA A 121 1.73 -9.43 10.12
N TYR A 122 0.82 -8.66 10.74
CA TYR A 122 -0.61 -8.72 10.50
C TYR A 122 -1.10 -7.35 10.04
N VAL A 123 -1.98 -7.33 9.07
CA VAL A 123 -2.68 -6.13 8.59
C VAL A 123 -4.17 -6.23 8.89
N ASN A 124 -4.85 -5.09 9.02
CA ASN A 124 -6.27 -5.05 9.39
C ASN A 124 -6.62 -5.87 10.65
N GLY A 125 -5.72 -5.86 11.62
CA GLY A 125 -5.89 -6.51 12.93
C GLY A 125 -5.49 -7.98 12.96
N ASN A 126 -5.98 -8.83 12.06
CA ASN A 126 -5.80 -10.29 12.18
C ASN A 126 -5.40 -11.02 10.87
N THR A 127 -5.18 -10.30 9.78
CA THR A 127 -4.78 -10.95 8.53
C THR A 127 -3.26 -11.02 8.43
N PRO A 128 -2.62 -12.20 8.56
CA PRO A 128 -1.18 -12.32 8.46
C PRO A 128 -0.70 -12.07 7.03
N LEU A 129 0.49 -11.51 6.89
CA LEU A 129 1.18 -11.46 5.60
C LEU A 129 1.59 -12.87 5.18
N ASP A 130 1.61 -13.13 3.87
CA ASP A 130 2.07 -14.41 3.32
C ASP A 130 3.58 -14.62 3.58
N GLN A 131 4.32 -13.53 3.74
CA GLN A 131 5.76 -13.54 4.00
C GLN A 131 6.05 -13.43 5.50
N LYS A 132 6.98 -14.25 5.99
CA LYS A 132 7.56 -14.21 7.33
C LYS A 132 9.05 -13.93 7.25
N VAL A 133 9.62 -13.43 8.33
CA VAL A 133 11.07 -13.22 8.46
C VAL A 133 11.59 -13.93 9.70
N THR A 134 12.78 -14.50 9.56
CA THR A 134 13.48 -15.19 10.64
C THR A 134 14.81 -14.52 10.90
N ILE A 135 15.14 -14.25 12.16
CA ILE A 135 16.38 -13.61 12.59
C ILE A 135 17.06 -14.50 13.63
N LYS A 136 18.35 -14.76 13.44
CA LYS A 136 19.16 -15.53 14.38
C LYS A 136 19.90 -14.60 15.32
N PHE A 137 19.73 -14.78 16.62
CA PHE A 137 20.56 -14.15 17.67
C PHE A 137 21.60 -15.16 18.20
N GLU A 138 22.87 -14.73 18.25
CA GLU A 138 24.02 -15.53 18.69
C GLU A 138 24.96 -14.75 19.64
#